data_29aec3e67d9d235de72852377093a486
#
_entry.id   29aec3e67d9d235de72852377093a486
#
_cell.length_a   1.000
_cell.length_b   1.000
_cell.length_c   1.000
_cell.angle_alpha   90.00
_cell.angle_beta   90.00
_cell.angle_gamma   90.00
#
_symmetry.space_group_name_H-M   'P 1'
#
loop_
_entity.id
_entity.type
_entity.pdbx_description
1 polymer ?
#
loop_
_entity_poly.entity_id
_entity_poly.type
_entity_poly.pdbx_seq_one_letter_code
_entity_poly.pdbx_strand_id
1 'polypeptide(L)'
;MDIRVKKTKRAIQKAFIDLLREKPIEKITVKEIAERAEINKTTFYSHYETLDALTAEMERQTVQLVCDNMGCAQQLLDEPEAFVQEMFAALQQATDYLGVVPVSAMNRFTQHLRDAILEKIKGDNIEPSQYENIGAILIFVMNGLSGLLNTDAKLAQKHINVIATVVANGVHGLHLSH
;
A
#
# COMPACT_ATOMS: atom_id res chain seq x y z
N MET A 1 -2.14 18.11 19.45
CA MET A 1 -2.30 18.55 18.04
C MET A 1 -3.66 19.17 17.87
N ASP A 2 -3.73 20.42 17.41
CA ASP A 2 -4.97 21.22 17.32
C ASP A 2 -6.00 20.53 16.38
N ILE A 3 -7.26 20.49 16.80
CA ILE A 3 -8.38 19.90 16.05
C ILE A 3 -8.53 20.56 14.67
N ARG A 4 -8.26 21.86 14.58
CA ARG A 4 -8.30 22.62 13.32
C ARG A 4 -7.26 22.12 12.33
N VAL A 5 -6.02 21.88 12.79
CA VAL A 5 -4.93 21.34 11.97
C VAL A 5 -5.31 19.96 11.41
N LYS A 6 -5.89 19.08 12.24
CA LYS A 6 -6.35 17.75 11.80
C LYS A 6 -7.46 17.85 10.75
N LYS A 7 -8.43 18.75 10.94
CA LYS A 7 -9.53 18.95 9.98
C LYS A 7 -9.00 19.43 8.63
N THR A 8 -8.09 20.41 8.64
CA THR A 8 -7.50 20.96 7.41
C THR A 8 -6.68 19.89 6.67
N LYS A 9 -5.83 19.13 7.37
CA LYS A 9 -5.09 18.02 6.77
C LYS A 9 -6.01 17.00 6.09
N ARG A 10 -7.10 16.60 6.78
CA ARG A 10 -8.08 15.67 6.21
C ARG A 10 -8.78 16.24 4.97
N ALA A 11 -9.12 17.54 4.97
CA ALA A 11 -9.72 18.19 3.81
C ALA A 11 -8.75 18.19 2.60
N ILE A 12 -7.48 18.50 2.82
CA ILE A 12 -6.43 18.46 1.79
C ILE A 12 -6.28 17.03 1.23
N GLN A 13 -6.16 16.03 2.09
CA GLN A 13 -5.99 14.62 1.71
C GLN A 13 -7.21 14.14 0.91
N LYS A 14 -8.44 14.44 1.38
CA LYS A 14 -9.66 14.10 0.66
C LYS A 14 -9.71 14.74 -0.72
N ALA A 15 -9.44 16.04 -0.81
CA ALA A 15 -9.41 16.77 -2.09
C ALA A 15 -8.40 16.14 -3.07
N PHE A 16 -7.24 15.74 -2.58
CA PHE A 16 -6.22 15.07 -3.38
C PHE A 16 -6.68 13.70 -3.88
N ILE A 17 -7.29 12.87 -3.01
CA ILE A 17 -7.87 11.57 -3.39
C ILE A 17 -8.94 11.74 -4.47
N ASP A 18 -9.84 12.70 -4.30
CA ASP A 18 -10.91 12.96 -5.26
C ASP A 18 -10.34 13.38 -6.62
N LEU A 19 -9.26 14.16 -6.65
CA LEU A 19 -8.55 14.54 -7.88
C LEU A 19 -7.81 13.36 -8.53
N LEU A 20 -7.22 12.46 -7.75
CA LEU A 20 -6.56 11.24 -8.25
C LEU A 20 -7.54 10.30 -8.98
N ARG A 21 -8.81 10.30 -8.59
CA ARG A 21 -9.87 9.55 -9.28
C ARG A 21 -10.26 10.14 -10.63
N GLU A 22 -10.01 11.44 -10.82
CA GLU A 22 -10.40 12.17 -12.02
C GLU A 22 -9.26 12.25 -13.05
N LYS A 23 -8.01 12.29 -12.59
CA LYS A 23 -6.85 12.51 -13.46
C LYS A 23 -5.53 12.03 -12.85
N PRO A 24 -4.51 11.76 -13.71
CA PRO A 24 -3.20 11.35 -13.24
C PRO A 24 -2.53 12.43 -12.39
N ILE A 25 -1.70 11.98 -11.43
CA ILE A 25 -1.05 12.83 -10.42
C ILE A 25 -0.24 13.98 -11.03
N GLU A 26 0.41 13.75 -12.18
CA GLU A 26 1.24 14.71 -12.89
C GLU A 26 0.46 15.94 -13.38
N LYS A 27 -0.87 15.81 -13.45
CA LYS A 27 -1.79 16.88 -13.85
C LYS A 27 -2.47 17.55 -12.66
N ILE A 28 -2.23 17.10 -11.44
CA ILE A 28 -2.81 17.67 -10.23
C ILE A 28 -1.94 18.84 -9.76
N THR A 29 -2.59 19.95 -9.43
CA THR A 29 -1.92 21.16 -8.94
C THR A 29 -2.35 21.49 -7.50
N VAL A 30 -1.46 22.15 -6.76
CA VAL A 30 -1.79 22.66 -5.42
C VAL A 30 -2.97 23.64 -5.45
N LYS A 31 -3.14 24.35 -6.58
CA LYS A 31 -4.30 25.26 -6.77
C LYS A 31 -5.63 24.48 -6.69
N GLU A 32 -5.73 23.40 -7.45
CA GLU A 32 -6.95 22.58 -7.51
C GLU A 32 -7.24 21.88 -6.18
N ILE A 33 -6.19 21.39 -5.51
CA ILE A 33 -6.34 20.81 -4.17
C ILE A 33 -6.87 21.84 -3.20
N ALA A 34 -6.30 23.05 -3.20
CA ALA A 34 -6.71 24.13 -2.31
C ALA A 34 -8.17 24.56 -2.57
N GLU A 35 -8.55 24.73 -3.85
CA GLU A 35 -9.91 25.05 -4.26
C GLU A 35 -10.90 23.97 -3.81
N ARG A 36 -10.59 22.69 -4.02
CA ARG A 36 -11.46 21.56 -3.64
C ARG A 36 -11.54 21.35 -2.13
N ALA A 37 -10.44 21.64 -1.41
CA ALA A 37 -10.41 21.61 0.05
C ALA A 37 -11.00 22.85 0.72
N GLU A 38 -11.48 23.82 -0.06
CA GLU A 38 -12.01 25.10 0.42
C GLU A 38 -11.02 25.88 1.30
N ILE A 39 -9.75 25.88 0.91
CA ILE A 39 -8.66 26.59 1.59
C ILE A 39 -7.90 27.48 0.60
N ASN A 40 -7.08 28.38 1.10
CA ASN A 40 -6.14 29.10 0.26
C ASN A 40 -4.81 28.32 0.12
N LYS A 41 -3.99 28.66 -0.90
CA LYS A 41 -2.69 28.03 -1.14
C LYS A 41 -1.71 28.18 0.03
N THR A 42 -1.77 29.31 0.74
CA THR A 42 -0.91 29.54 1.91
C THR A 42 -1.23 28.54 3.03
N THR A 43 -2.51 28.22 3.21
CA THR A 43 -2.93 27.17 4.16
C THR A 43 -2.43 25.80 3.72
N PHE A 44 -2.46 25.46 2.41
CA PHE A 44 -1.84 24.23 1.94
C PHE A 44 -0.35 24.18 2.31
N TYR A 45 0.40 25.24 1.97
CA TYR A 45 1.85 25.30 2.22
C TYR A 45 2.23 25.32 3.71
N SER A 46 1.30 25.72 4.60
CA SER A 46 1.53 25.60 6.06
C SER A 46 1.43 24.14 6.56
N HIS A 47 0.89 23.22 5.77
CA HIS A 47 0.74 21.79 6.08
C HIS A 47 1.70 20.91 5.28
N TYR A 48 1.97 21.25 4.03
CA TYR A 48 2.78 20.49 3.08
C TYR A 48 3.63 21.45 2.25
N GLU A 49 4.96 21.32 2.33
CA GLU A 49 5.88 22.15 1.55
C GLU A 49 5.71 21.96 0.04
N THR A 50 5.37 20.73 -0.38
CA THR A 50 5.20 20.35 -1.77
C THR A 50 4.06 19.34 -1.93
N LEU A 51 3.64 19.12 -3.18
CA LEU A 51 2.71 18.04 -3.52
C LEU A 51 3.35 16.66 -3.21
N ASP A 52 4.66 16.52 -3.44
CA ASP A 52 5.40 15.29 -3.13
C ASP A 52 5.39 14.99 -1.61
N ALA A 53 5.46 16.02 -0.76
CA ALA A 53 5.35 15.84 0.70
C ALA A 53 3.97 15.30 1.11
N LEU A 54 2.90 15.81 0.49
CA LEU A 54 1.54 15.27 0.67
C LEU A 54 1.46 13.81 0.21
N THR A 55 1.96 13.53 -1.00
CA THR A 55 1.96 12.17 -1.58
C THR A 55 2.72 11.19 -0.69
N ALA A 56 3.91 11.57 -0.22
CA ALA A 56 4.73 10.74 0.65
C ALA A 56 4.07 10.49 2.03
N GLU A 57 3.36 11.48 2.59
CA GLU A 57 2.61 11.27 3.84
C GLU A 57 1.45 10.29 3.61
N MET A 58 0.69 10.43 2.52
CA MET A 58 -0.41 9.52 2.21
C MET A 58 0.09 8.10 1.94
N GLU A 59 1.20 7.96 1.23
CA GLU A 59 1.85 6.68 0.98
C GLU A 59 2.24 5.97 2.30
N ARG A 60 2.86 6.70 3.23
CA ARG A 60 3.18 6.16 4.56
C ARG A 60 1.92 5.73 5.33
N GLN A 61 0.84 6.52 5.26
CA GLN A 61 -0.43 6.17 5.91
C GLN A 61 -1.04 4.90 5.30
N THR A 62 -0.94 4.73 3.97
CA THR A 62 -1.39 3.53 3.27
C THR A 62 -0.58 2.31 3.72
N VAL A 63 0.75 2.42 3.72
CA VAL A 63 1.64 1.34 4.20
C VAL A 63 1.30 0.95 5.63
N GLN A 64 1.15 1.93 6.52
CA GLN A 64 0.79 1.68 7.92
C GLN A 64 -0.56 0.98 8.04
N LEU A 65 -1.58 1.43 7.29
CA LEU A 65 -2.90 0.83 7.30
C LEU A 65 -2.86 -0.63 6.83
N VAL A 66 -2.10 -0.93 5.77
CA VAL A 66 -1.92 -2.30 5.28
C VAL A 66 -1.23 -3.15 6.35
N CYS A 67 -0.11 -2.67 6.91
CA CYS A 67 0.63 -3.40 7.94
C CYS A 67 -0.19 -3.63 9.23
N ASP A 68 -1.05 -2.68 9.61
CA ASP A 68 -1.90 -2.80 10.80
C ASP A 68 -3.04 -3.84 10.62
N ASN A 69 -3.47 -4.05 9.37
CA ASN A 69 -4.53 -5.00 9.01
C ASN A 69 -4.01 -6.35 8.51
N MET A 70 -2.69 -6.51 8.39
CA MET A 70 -2.07 -7.80 8.07
C MET A 70 -1.75 -8.59 9.32
N GLY A 71 -1.85 -9.91 9.23
CA GLY A 71 -1.30 -10.84 10.20
C GLY A 71 0.21 -10.69 10.39
N CYS A 72 0.80 -11.52 11.23
CA CYS A 72 2.26 -11.56 11.38
C CYS A 72 2.89 -12.14 10.10
N ALA A 73 4.12 -11.75 9.83
CA ALA A 73 4.80 -12.20 8.62
C ALA A 73 5.21 -13.68 8.66
N GLN A 74 5.25 -14.28 9.86
CA GLN A 74 5.37 -15.74 10.02
C GLN A 74 4.26 -16.46 9.27
N GLN A 75 3.05 -15.87 9.19
CA GLN A 75 1.92 -16.41 8.45
C GLN A 75 2.23 -16.62 6.95
N LEU A 76 3.13 -15.81 6.35
CA LEU A 76 3.58 -16.06 4.97
C LEU A 76 4.25 -17.43 4.82
N LEU A 77 4.92 -17.91 5.85
CA LEU A 77 5.61 -19.20 5.86
C LEU A 77 4.67 -20.35 6.25
N ASP A 78 3.80 -20.11 7.23
CA ASP A 78 2.93 -21.15 7.80
C ASP A 78 1.63 -21.30 7.01
N GLU A 79 1.02 -20.19 6.58
CA GLU A 79 -0.27 -20.13 5.89
C GLU A 79 -0.22 -19.16 4.68
N PRO A 80 0.63 -19.42 3.69
CA PRO A 80 0.92 -18.47 2.59
C PRO A 80 -0.34 -18.09 1.77
N GLU A 81 -1.30 -18.98 1.61
CA GLU A 81 -2.55 -18.68 0.90
C GLU A 81 -3.39 -17.66 1.67
N ALA A 82 -3.55 -17.84 2.97
CA ALA A 82 -4.27 -16.91 3.84
C ALA A 82 -3.58 -15.54 3.86
N PHE A 83 -2.25 -15.52 3.99
CA PHE A 83 -1.46 -14.29 3.95
C PHE A 83 -1.69 -13.47 2.68
N VAL A 84 -1.68 -14.11 1.50
CA VAL A 84 -1.91 -13.44 0.21
C VAL A 84 -3.32 -12.87 0.12
N GLN A 85 -4.34 -13.61 0.59
CA GLN A 85 -5.73 -13.16 0.60
C GLN A 85 -5.94 -11.98 1.56
N GLU A 86 -5.38 -12.03 2.76
CA GLU A 86 -5.44 -10.94 3.74
C GLU A 86 -4.71 -9.69 3.26
N MET A 87 -3.53 -9.85 2.66
CA MET A 87 -2.80 -8.74 2.05
C MET A 87 -3.63 -8.07 0.94
N PHE A 88 -4.27 -8.85 0.10
CA PHE A 88 -5.14 -8.31 -0.96
C PHE A 88 -6.33 -7.54 -0.38
N ALA A 89 -6.99 -8.08 0.63
CA ALA A 89 -8.09 -7.41 1.33
C ALA A 89 -7.63 -6.10 1.99
N ALA A 90 -6.47 -6.10 2.64
CA ALA A 90 -5.89 -4.90 3.25
C ALA A 90 -5.53 -3.84 2.20
N LEU A 91 -4.99 -4.24 1.05
CA LEU A 91 -4.70 -3.34 -0.07
C LEU A 91 -5.97 -2.77 -0.69
N GLN A 92 -7.03 -3.58 -0.87
CA GLN A 92 -8.33 -3.10 -1.35
C GLN A 92 -8.90 -2.05 -0.38
N GLN A 93 -8.92 -2.35 0.91
CA GLN A 93 -9.40 -1.41 1.93
C GLN A 93 -8.58 -0.10 1.93
N ALA A 94 -7.27 -0.20 1.78
CA ALA A 94 -6.40 0.97 1.71
C ALA A 94 -6.68 1.81 0.46
N THR A 95 -6.91 1.19 -0.70
CA THR A 95 -7.27 1.89 -1.95
C THR A 95 -8.65 2.52 -1.89
N ASP A 96 -9.62 1.89 -1.24
CA ASP A 96 -10.95 2.47 -1.02
C ASP A 96 -10.88 3.70 -0.11
N TYR A 97 -10.02 3.67 0.90
CA TYR A 97 -9.86 4.75 1.87
C TYR A 97 -8.99 5.91 1.35
N LEU A 98 -7.88 5.61 0.69
CA LEU A 98 -6.85 6.59 0.29
C LEU A 98 -6.81 6.86 -1.23
N GLY A 99 -7.67 6.20 -2.00
CA GLY A 99 -7.65 6.27 -3.46
C GLY A 99 -6.60 5.35 -4.09
N VAL A 100 -6.69 5.19 -5.40
CA VAL A 100 -5.78 4.34 -6.17
C VAL A 100 -4.37 4.92 -6.11
N VAL A 101 -3.39 4.13 -5.68
CA VAL A 101 -1.98 4.50 -5.79
C VAL A 101 -1.64 4.67 -7.26
N PRO A 102 -1.15 5.85 -7.70
CA PRO A 102 -0.79 6.05 -9.10
C PRO A 102 0.25 5.02 -9.56
N VAL A 103 0.10 4.54 -10.78
CA VAL A 103 1.05 3.56 -11.36
C VAL A 103 2.50 4.07 -11.30
N SER A 104 2.71 5.38 -11.46
CA SER A 104 4.02 6.04 -11.33
C SER A 104 4.61 5.96 -9.91
N ALA A 105 3.77 5.89 -8.89
CA ALA A 105 4.19 5.73 -7.48
C ALA A 105 4.18 4.27 -7.01
N MET A 106 3.67 3.33 -7.81
CA MET A 106 3.47 1.95 -7.42
C MET A 106 4.79 1.26 -7.02
N ASN A 107 5.86 1.46 -7.79
CA ASN A 107 7.16 0.85 -7.48
C ASN A 107 7.70 1.33 -6.11
N ARG A 108 7.59 2.62 -5.81
CA ARG A 108 8.00 3.19 -4.53
C ARG A 108 7.13 2.69 -3.40
N PHE A 109 5.82 2.64 -3.61
CA PHE A 109 4.86 2.10 -2.64
C PHE A 109 5.15 0.63 -2.30
N THR A 110 5.35 -0.22 -3.31
CA THR A 110 5.67 -1.64 -3.10
C THR A 110 7.00 -1.84 -2.38
N GLN A 111 8.01 -1.00 -2.65
CA GLN A 111 9.28 -1.03 -1.92
C GLN A 111 9.08 -0.65 -0.44
N HIS A 112 8.38 0.45 -0.15
CA HIS A 112 8.11 0.87 1.22
C HIS A 112 7.28 -0.15 1.99
N LEU A 113 6.27 -0.74 1.34
CA LEU A 113 5.45 -1.78 1.97
C LEU A 113 6.27 -3.04 2.26
N ARG A 114 7.10 -3.49 1.31
CA ARG A 114 8.03 -4.60 1.52
C ARG A 114 8.96 -4.33 2.70
N ASP A 115 9.59 -3.16 2.72
CA ASP A 115 10.55 -2.81 3.77
C ASP A 115 9.87 -2.73 5.15
N ALA A 116 8.65 -2.21 5.22
CA ALA A 116 7.86 -2.19 6.45
C ALA A 116 7.48 -3.61 6.92
N ILE A 117 7.13 -4.50 6.01
CA ILE A 117 6.85 -5.90 6.34
C ILE A 117 8.14 -6.60 6.82
N LEU A 118 9.25 -6.42 6.12
CA LEU A 118 10.53 -7.00 6.52
C LEU A 118 11.01 -6.50 7.88
N GLU A 119 10.80 -5.22 8.20
CA GLU A 119 11.09 -4.69 9.55
C GLU A 119 10.19 -5.33 10.63
N LYS A 120 8.92 -5.55 10.33
CA LYS A 120 8.00 -6.22 11.24
C LYS A 120 8.43 -7.68 11.51
N ILE A 121 8.98 -8.35 10.49
CA ILE A 121 9.48 -9.73 10.57
C ILE A 121 10.77 -9.84 11.39
N LYS A 122 11.62 -8.81 11.42
CA LYS A 122 12.89 -8.86 12.17
C LYS A 122 12.71 -9.13 13.68
N GLY A 123 11.51 -8.90 14.21
CA GLY A 123 11.14 -9.26 15.59
C GLY A 123 10.74 -10.72 15.77
N ASP A 124 10.48 -11.44 14.69
CA ASP A 124 10.08 -12.84 14.68
C ASP A 124 11.34 -13.74 14.59
N ASN A 125 11.29 -14.95 15.13
CA ASN A 125 12.39 -15.93 15.12
C ASN A 125 12.57 -16.55 13.71
N ILE A 126 12.90 -15.71 12.72
CA ILE A 126 13.13 -16.14 11.32
C ILE A 126 14.63 -16.18 11.07
N GLU A 127 15.12 -17.27 10.48
CA GLU A 127 16.51 -17.43 10.13
C GLU A 127 16.97 -16.42 9.06
N PRO A 128 18.18 -15.83 9.18
CA PRO A 128 18.66 -14.82 8.25
C PRO A 128 18.61 -15.23 6.77
N SER A 129 18.84 -16.51 6.46
CA SER A 129 18.76 -17.08 5.11
C SER A 129 17.36 -17.02 4.49
N GLN A 130 16.32 -16.98 5.31
CA GLN A 130 14.93 -16.90 4.88
C GLN A 130 14.51 -15.47 4.51
N TYR A 131 15.19 -14.43 5.05
CA TYR A 131 14.85 -13.03 4.76
C TYR A 131 14.94 -12.68 3.28
N GLU A 132 15.99 -13.15 2.58
CA GLU A 132 16.15 -12.86 1.15
C GLU A 132 15.03 -13.50 0.33
N ASN A 133 14.69 -14.75 0.64
CA ASN A 133 13.60 -15.48 0.00
C ASN A 133 12.25 -14.82 0.26
N ILE A 134 11.96 -14.44 1.51
CA ILE A 134 10.76 -13.71 1.89
C ILE A 134 10.68 -12.39 1.13
N GLY A 135 11.78 -11.64 1.05
CA GLY A 135 11.84 -10.39 0.30
C GLY A 135 11.49 -10.56 -1.18
N ALA A 136 12.00 -11.61 -1.82
CA ALA A 136 11.69 -11.93 -3.21
C ALA A 136 10.22 -12.34 -3.41
N ILE A 137 9.68 -13.17 -2.51
CA ILE A 137 8.26 -13.55 -2.52
C ILE A 137 7.36 -12.34 -2.35
N LEU A 138 7.68 -11.44 -1.41
CA LEU A 138 6.91 -10.21 -1.20
C LEU A 138 6.90 -9.32 -2.45
N ILE A 139 8.03 -9.16 -3.13
CA ILE A 139 8.08 -8.41 -4.40
C ILE A 139 7.14 -9.04 -5.43
N PHE A 140 7.20 -10.36 -5.59
CA PHE A 140 6.34 -11.08 -6.54
C PHE A 140 4.85 -10.92 -6.20
N VAL A 141 4.48 -11.16 -4.94
CA VAL A 141 3.10 -11.02 -4.43
C VAL A 141 2.59 -9.60 -4.65
N MET A 142 3.34 -8.59 -4.22
CA MET A 142 2.92 -7.19 -4.31
C MET A 142 2.70 -6.72 -5.74
N ASN A 143 3.58 -7.13 -6.68
CA ASN A 143 3.39 -6.80 -8.10
C ASN A 143 2.16 -7.51 -8.68
N GLY A 144 1.93 -8.77 -8.32
CA GLY A 144 0.74 -9.52 -8.71
C GLY A 144 -0.54 -8.87 -8.16
N LEU A 145 -0.56 -8.55 -6.87
CA LEU A 145 -1.71 -7.94 -6.21
C LEU A 145 -2.02 -6.54 -6.73
N SER A 146 -1.00 -5.71 -6.96
CA SER A 146 -1.20 -4.37 -7.54
C SER A 146 -1.78 -4.42 -8.95
N GLY A 147 -1.43 -5.44 -9.74
CA GLY A 147 -2.09 -5.71 -11.02
C GLY A 147 -3.58 -6.00 -10.87
N LEU A 148 -3.98 -6.76 -9.83
CA LEU A 148 -5.37 -7.09 -9.56
C LEU A 148 -6.21 -5.90 -9.09
N LEU A 149 -5.63 -4.95 -8.34
CA LEU A 149 -6.34 -3.75 -7.87
C LEU A 149 -6.89 -2.89 -9.01
N ASN A 150 -6.31 -2.99 -10.21
CA ASN A 150 -6.73 -2.27 -11.40
C ASN A 150 -7.66 -3.09 -12.31
N THR A 151 -8.10 -4.27 -11.88
CA THR A 151 -9.00 -5.14 -12.66
C THR A 151 -10.43 -5.10 -12.10
N ASP A 152 -11.38 -5.63 -12.89
CA ASP A 152 -12.74 -5.86 -12.41
C ASP A 152 -12.75 -6.73 -11.14
N ALA A 153 -13.60 -6.38 -10.18
CA ALA A 153 -13.65 -7.04 -8.85
C ALA A 153 -13.90 -8.56 -8.95
N LYS A 154 -14.72 -9.03 -9.91
CA LYS A 154 -14.98 -10.47 -10.10
C LYS A 154 -13.74 -11.17 -10.64
N LEU A 155 -13.04 -10.52 -11.56
CA LEU A 155 -11.79 -11.05 -12.12
C LEU A 155 -10.69 -11.07 -11.07
N ALA A 156 -10.56 -10.00 -10.27
CA ALA A 156 -9.65 -9.93 -9.15
C ALA A 156 -9.90 -11.08 -8.15
N GLN A 157 -11.15 -11.30 -7.74
CA GLN A 157 -11.52 -12.37 -6.82
C GLN A 157 -11.22 -13.77 -7.36
N LYS A 158 -11.34 -13.97 -8.67
CA LYS A 158 -10.95 -15.24 -9.31
C LYS A 158 -9.44 -15.44 -9.32
N HIS A 159 -8.70 -14.40 -9.65
CA HIS A 159 -7.25 -14.49 -9.83
C HIS A 159 -6.47 -14.49 -8.52
N ILE A 160 -7.03 -13.92 -7.42
CA ILE A 160 -6.36 -13.93 -6.12
C ILE A 160 -6.08 -15.37 -5.64
N ASN A 161 -7.00 -16.30 -5.83
CA ASN A 161 -6.81 -17.68 -5.46
C ASN A 161 -5.68 -18.35 -6.26
N VAL A 162 -5.54 -18.01 -7.55
CA VAL A 162 -4.44 -18.51 -8.38
C VAL A 162 -3.10 -17.98 -7.87
N ILE A 163 -3.01 -16.67 -7.55
CA ILE A 163 -1.79 -16.08 -7.00
C ILE A 163 -1.48 -16.71 -5.64
N ALA A 164 -2.45 -16.88 -4.77
CA ALA A 164 -2.28 -17.50 -3.46
C ALA A 164 -1.71 -18.93 -3.59
N THR A 165 -2.28 -19.75 -4.47
CA THR A 165 -1.79 -21.11 -4.70
C THR A 165 -0.36 -21.13 -5.29
N VAL A 166 -0.03 -20.23 -6.21
CA VAL A 166 1.34 -20.13 -6.78
C VAL A 166 2.34 -19.75 -5.68
N VAL A 167 1.98 -18.80 -4.82
CA VAL A 167 2.82 -18.37 -3.69
C VAL A 167 3.01 -19.52 -2.70
N ALA A 168 1.93 -20.21 -2.33
CA ALA A 168 1.98 -21.35 -1.40
C ALA A 168 2.92 -22.45 -1.91
N ASN A 169 2.80 -22.83 -3.17
CA ASN A 169 3.69 -23.82 -3.79
C ASN A 169 5.16 -23.34 -3.80
N GLY A 170 5.40 -22.05 -4.03
CA GLY A 170 6.73 -21.45 -3.98
C GLY A 170 7.32 -21.50 -2.57
N VAL A 171 6.56 -21.12 -1.56
CA VAL A 171 6.97 -21.13 -0.14
C VAL A 171 7.28 -22.57 0.31
N HIS A 172 6.37 -23.51 0.04
CA HIS A 172 6.60 -24.93 0.39
C HIS A 172 7.81 -25.52 -0.32
N GLY A 173 8.07 -25.13 -1.58
CA GLY A 173 9.27 -25.56 -2.31
C GLY A 173 10.57 -25.06 -1.68
N LEU A 174 10.59 -23.88 -1.07
CA LEU A 174 11.73 -23.35 -0.34
C LEU A 174 12.01 -24.10 0.98
N HIS A 175 11.00 -24.65 1.63
CA HIS A 175 11.16 -25.48 2.84
C HIS A 175 11.66 -26.89 2.55
N LEU A 176 11.49 -27.39 1.32
CA LEU A 176 11.92 -28.73 0.91
C LEU A 176 13.40 -28.78 0.44
N SER A 177 14.06 -27.62 0.36
CA SER A 177 15.43 -27.49 -0.15
C SER A 177 16.50 -27.49 0.97
N HIS A 178 16.17 -27.94 2.17
CA HIS A 178 17.10 -28.08 3.32
C HIS A 178 17.24 -29.52 3.78
#